data_737fb2e1ec93881756c8f3da64c0a0db
#
_entry.id   737fb2e1ec93881756c8f3da64c0a0db
#
_cell.length_a   1.000
_cell.length_b   1.000
_cell.length_c   1.000
_cell.angle_alpha   90.00
_cell.angle_beta   90.00
_cell.angle_gamma   90.00
#
_symmetry.space_group_name_H-M   'P 1'
#
loop_
_entity.id
_entity.type
_entity.pdbx_description
1 polymer ?
#
loop_
_entity_poly.entity_id
_entity_poly.type
_entity_poly.pdbx_seq_one_letter_code
_entity_poly.pdbx_strand_id
1 'polypeptide(L)'
;MLSNIKPFVQPSVKIKESDGYFETPIEKLSESLCANAYYFSQYEWAAEYLMNRHWDKAFVERWMAVIGDWTGKIVIDIGCGPGNIFASLKGNPKLIIGVDVASTALKMAGKLGYVPVFADASNLPFKSCIADIVMLNATLHHCDDMERVLKEAARLVKPGGMLITDHDPQLSAFDFKGLTKFLWNSRSTLYKITGYGFHRANDRKYWHLACEAHRKPGHGVTQKMFKGILEPLGFKVNVFPHNHHIGAEVLLGQQGKAEFKYYLGNILSGRKPNTRESALLLMCIARRINNFNYSKI
;
A
#
# COMPACT_ATOMS: atom_id res chain seq x y z
N MET A 1 -13.93 20.42 -11.06
CA MET A 1 -13.08 19.27 -10.65
C MET A 1 -12.68 18.38 -11.83
N LEU A 2 -13.60 18.00 -12.72
CA LEU A 2 -13.30 17.17 -13.92
C LEU A 2 -12.21 17.75 -14.81
N SER A 3 -12.10 19.08 -14.92
CA SER A 3 -11.06 19.76 -15.68
C SER A 3 -9.64 19.45 -15.21
N ASN A 4 -9.46 19.14 -13.93
CA ASN A 4 -8.13 18.92 -13.35
C ASN A 4 -7.57 17.51 -13.61
N ILE A 5 -8.42 16.51 -13.81
CA ILE A 5 -7.99 15.11 -14.02
C ILE A 5 -8.03 14.69 -15.49
N LYS A 6 -8.93 15.27 -16.29
CA LYS A 6 -9.15 14.91 -17.69
C LYS A 6 -7.89 14.84 -18.55
N PRO A 7 -6.89 15.75 -18.40
CA PRO A 7 -5.65 15.68 -19.16
C PRO A 7 -4.82 14.41 -18.93
N PHE A 8 -5.00 13.77 -17.75
CA PHE A 8 -4.25 12.59 -17.32
C PHE A 8 -4.93 11.27 -17.65
N VAL A 9 -6.23 11.31 -17.98
CA VAL A 9 -7.02 10.10 -18.29
C VAL A 9 -6.78 9.66 -19.72
N GLN A 10 -6.76 8.34 -19.96
CA GLN A 10 -6.67 7.75 -21.29
C GLN A 10 -7.91 8.12 -22.12
N PRO A 11 -7.77 8.49 -23.41
CA PRO A 11 -8.92 8.91 -24.25
C PRO A 11 -10.02 7.85 -24.39
N SER A 12 -9.65 6.58 -24.29
CA SER A 12 -10.56 5.42 -24.39
C SER A 12 -11.38 5.18 -23.13
N VAL A 13 -10.97 5.75 -21.98
CA VAL A 13 -11.63 5.51 -20.71
C VAL A 13 -12.73 6.54 -20.44
N LYS A 14 -13.94 6.06 -20.22
CA LYS A 14 -15.06 6.88 -19.76
C LYS A 14 -14.90 7.12 -18.25
N ILE A 15 -14.76 8.38 -17.85
CA ILE A 15 -14.76 8.79 -16.46
C ILE A 15 -16.03 9.57 -16.18
N LYS A 16 -16.69 9.24 -15.08
CA LYS A 16 -17.94 9.87 -14.62
C LYS A 16 -17.68 10.56 -13.28
N GLU A 17 -18.21 11.76 -13.11
CA GLU A 17 -18.24 12.40 -11.80
C GLU A 17 -19.41 11.81 -11.00
N SER A 18 -19.10 11.26 -9.85
CA SER A 18 -20.03 10.71 -8.89
C SER A 18 -20.01 11.56 -7.62
N ASP A 19 -20.76 11.18 -6.61
CA ASP A 19 -20.90 11.90 -5.34
C ASP A 19 -19.53 12.01 -4.59
N GLY A 20 -18.76 13.04 -4.96
CA GLY A 20 -17.50 13.40 -4.32
C GLY A 20 -16.25 12.66 -4.81
N TYR A 21 -16.33 11.85 -5.88
CA TYR A 21 -15.20 11.20 -6.53
C TYR A 21 -15.45 10.99 -8.04
N PHE A 22 -14.40 10.64 -8.78
CA PHE A 22 -14.49 10.23 -10.18
C PHE A 22 -14.55 8.70 -10.26
N GLU A 23 -15.47 8.19 -11.05
CA GLU A 23 -15.72 6.76 -11.20
C GLU A 23 -15.31 6.28 -12.58
N THR A 24 -14.60 5.16 -12.63
CA THR A 24 -14.27 4.43 -13.85
C THR A 24 -14.89 3.04 -13.79
N PRO A 25 -15.28 2.46 -14.95
CA PRO A 25 -15.81 1.11 -14.99
C PRO A 25 -14.79 0.09 -14.46
N ILE A 26 -15.22 -0.80 -13.59
CA ILE A 26 -14.47 -1.99 -13.17
C ILE A 26 -15.03 -3.18 -13.92
N GLU A 27 -14.20 -3.78 -14.78
CA GLU A 27 -14.64 -4.88 -15.67
C GLU A 27 -14.94 -6.17 -14.91
N LYS A 28 -14.18 -6.43 -13.84
CA LYS A 28 -14.31 -7.67 -13.07
C LYS A 28 -14.24 -7.39 -11.57
N LEU A 29 -15.28 -7.77 -10.87
CA LEU A 29 -15.33 -7.73 -9.41
C LEU A 29 -14.84 -9.09 -8.87
N SER A 30 -13.68 -9.08 -8.23
CA SER A 30 -13.18 -10.22 -7.47
C SER A 30 -13.73 -10.21 -6.04
N GLU A 31 -13.62 -11.34 -5.36
CA GLU A 31 -14.02 -11.43 -3.94
C GLU A 31 -13.21 -10.49 -3.06
N SER A 32 -11.88 -10.42 -3.25
CA SER A 32 -11.03 -9.52 -2.47
C SER A 32 -11.30 -8.05 -2.77
N LEU A 33 -11.55 -7.70 -4.02
CA LEU A 33 -11.90 -6.34 -4.42
C LEU A 33 -13.25 -5.90 -3.81
N CYS A 34 -14.27 -6.78 -3.84
CA CYS A 34 -15.54 -6.54 -3.16
C CYS A 34 -15.37 -6.40 -1.64
N ALA A 35 -14.54 -7.24 -1.03
CA ALA A 35 -14.25 -7.18 0.40
C ALA A 35 -13.57 -5.86 0.79
N ASN A 36 -12.57 -5.41 0.01
CA ASN A 36 -11.91 -4.12 0.23
C ASN A 36 -12.89 -2.95 0.07
N ALA A 37 -13.68 -2.95 -1.01
CA ALA A 37 -14.70 -1.94 -1.25
C ALA A 37 -15.69 -1.86 -0.10
N TYR A 38 -16.18 -3.00 0.39
CA TYR A 38 -17.11 -3.04 1.51
C TYR A 38 -16.46 -2.57 2.82
N TYR A 39 -15.31 -3.14 3.21
CA TYR A 39 -14.65 -2.86 4.49
C TYR A 39 -14.30 -1.39 4.66
N PHE A 40 -13.61 -0.81 3.69
CA PHE A 40 -13.18 0.60 3.76
C PHE A 40 -14.28 1.60 3.36
N SER A 41 -15.45 1.14 2.89
CA SER A 41 -16.65 1.99 2.75
C SER A 41 -17.47 2.10 4.03
N GLN A 42 -17.17 1.34 5.08
CA GLN A 42 -17.79 1.56 6.39
C GLN A 42 -17.14 2.79 7.05
N TYR A 43 -17.88 3.86 7.21
CA TYR A 43 -17.35 5.16 7.66
C TYR A 43 -16.57 5.06 8.97
N GLU A 44 -17.13 4.37 9.97
CA GLU A 44 -16.49 4.21 11.27
C GLU A 44 -15.16 3.48 11.18
N TRP A 45 -15.04 2.45 10.33
CA TRP A 45 -13.82 1.68 10.16
C TRP A 45 -12.75 2.46 9.40
N ALA A 46 -13.16 3.20 8.36
CA ALA A 46 -12.27 4.08 7.61
C ALA A 46 -11.77 5.25 8.48
N ALA A 47 -12.65 5.85 9.30
CA ALA A 47 -12.29 6.91 10.23
C ALA A 47 -11.32 6.41 11.31
N GLU A 48 -11.58 5.24 11.90
CA GLU A 48 -10.68 4.62 12.86
C GLU A 48 -9.32 4.29 12.24
N TYR A 49 -9.30 3.82 10.99
CA TYR A 49 -8.07 3.58 10.25
C TYR A 49 -7.27 4.86 10.03
N LEU A 50 -7.94 5.97 9.65
CA LEU A 50 -7.31 7.27 9.50
C LEU A 50 -6.74 7.79 10.82
N MET A 51 -7.44 7.61 11.94
CA MET A 51 -7.05 8.10 13.26
C MET A 51 -5.92 7.29 13.92
N ASN A 52 -5.88 5.97 13.68
CA ASN A 52 -5.00 5.06 14.42
C ASN A 52 -3.78 4.59 13.63
N ARG A 53 -3.64 4.97 12.36
CA ARG A 53 -2.55 4.51 11.50
C ARG A 53 -1.82 5.69 10.88
N HIS A 54 -0.49 5.55 10.76
CA HIS A 54 0.40 6.48 10.06
C HIS A 54 0.68 7.83 10.76
N TRP A 55 0.22 8.02 11.99
CA TRP A 55 0.62 9.18 12.83
C TRP A 55 1.93 8.93 13.59
N ASP A 56 2.53 7.75 13.45
CA ASP A 56 3.81 7.42 14.05
C ASP A 56 4.91 8.31 13.44
N LYS A 57 5.68 8.96 14.32
CA LYS A 57 6.81 9.80 13.96
C LYS A 57 7.80 9.05 13.05
N ALA A 58 8.09 7.79 13.36
CA ALA A 58 8.98 6.95 12.58
C ALA A 58 8.45 6.72 11.15
N PHE A 59 7.15 6.57 10.96
CA PHE A 59 6.54 6.50 9.63
C PHE A 59 6.79 7.80 8.85
N VAL A 60 6.50 8.96 9.46
CA VAL A 60 6.69 10.26 8.82
C VAL A 60 8.15 10.49 8.45
N GLU A 61 9.09 10.23 9.36
CA GLU A 61 10.53 10.37 9.11
C GLU A 61 11.01 9.49 7.97
N ARG A 62 10.57 8.22 7.93
CA ARG A 62 10.92 7.27 6.86
C ARG A 62 10.43 7.75 5.50
N TRP A 63 9.17 8.13 5.42
CA TRP A 63 8.57 8.57 4.16
C TRP A 63 9.16 9.90 3.68
N MET A 64 9.34 10.88 4.57
CA MET A 64 9.94 12.17 4.22
C MET A 64 11.40 12.04 3.80
N ALA A 65 12.17 11.11 4.37
CA ALA A 65 13.53 10.83 3.95
C ALA A 65 13.61 10.29 2.50
N VAL A 66 12.54 9.66 2.01
CA VAL A 66 12.45 9.11 0.64
C VAL A 66 11.89 10.13 -0.34
N ILE A 67 10.76 10.74 0.00
CA ILE A 67 10.03 11.67 -0.87
C ILE A 67 10.76 13.01 -0.97
N GLY A 68 11.31 13.49 0.14
CA GLY A 68 11.86 14.84 0.25
C GLY A 68 10.78 15.91 0.07
N ASP A 69 11.14 17.02 -0.57
CA ASP A 69 10.17 18.06 -0.95
C ASP A 69 9.39 17.64 -2.20
N TRP A 70 8.09 17.46 -2.04
CA TRP A 70 7.17 17.14 -3.12
C TRP A 70 6.32 18.34 -3.59
N THR A 71 6.69 19.55 -3.18
CA THR A 71 6.05 20.79 -3.63
C THR A 71 6.07 20.87 -5.15
N GLY A 72 4.91 21.18 -5.73
CA GLY A 72 4.75 21.29 -7.18
C GLY A 72 4.75 19.97 -7.96
N LYS A 73 4.89 18.82 -7.32
CA LYS A 73 4.89 17.49 -7.94
C LYS A 73 3.47 16.99 -8.23
N ILE A 74 3.35 16.14 -9.25
CA ILE A 74 2.14 15.34 -9.50
C ILE A 74 2.35 13.99 -8.82
N VAL A 75 1.45 13.67 -7.91
CA VAL A 75 1.50 12.48 -7.05
C VAL A 75 0.28 11.60 -7.31
N ILE A 76 0.48 10.29 -7.39
CA ILE A 76 -0.62 9.31 -7.43
C ILE A 76 -0.44 8.36 -6.25
N ASP A 77 -1.48 8.25 -5.43
CA ASP A 77 -1.57 7.38 -4.27
C ASP A 77 -2.57 6.26 -4.58
N ILE A 78 -2.05 5.05 -4.81
CA ILE A 78 -2.84 3.87 -5.20
C ILE A 78 -3.16 3.07 -3.94
N GLY A 79 -4.46 2.79 -3.71
CA GLY A 79 -4.95 2.28 -2.43
C GLY A 79 -4.88 3.37 -1.37
N CYS A 80 -5.28 4.60 -1.70
CA CYS A 80 -5.12 5.76 -0.83
C CYS A 80 -5.96 5.67 0.46
N GLY A 81 -6.97 4.79 0.49
CA GLY A 81 -7.92 4.73 1.59
C GLY A 81 -8.51 6.09 1.90
N PRO A 82 -8.68 6.46 3.18
CA PRO A 82 -9.19 7.76 3.58
C PRO A 82 -8.16 8.91 3.51
N GLY A 83 -6.99 8.70 2.86
CA GLY A 83 -5.97 9.72 2.64
C GLY A 83 -4.86 9.77 3.70
N ASN A 84 -4.53 8.64 4.31
CA ASN A 84 -3.59 8.52 5.42
C ASN A 84 -2.21 9.11 5.14
N ILE A 85 -1.65 8.89 3.94
CA ILE A 85 -0.29 9.38 3.62
C ILE A 85 -0.28 10.91 3.66
N PHE A 86 -1.17 11.56 2.94
CA PHE A 86 -1.19 13.03 2.88
C PHE A 86 -1.56 13.66 4.23
N ALA A 87 -2.48 13.03 4.98
CA ALA A 87 -2.82 13.47 6.34
C ALA A 87 -1.60 13.47 7.28
N SER A 88 -0.70 12.49 7.12
CA SER A 88 0.50 12.32 7.95
C SER A 88 1.67 13.19 7.49
N LEU A 89 1.96 13.19 6.20
CA LEU A 89 3.15 13.86 5.65
C LEU A 89 2.91 15.34 5.40
N LYS A 90 1.65 15.72 5.07
CA LYS A 90 1.30 17.08 4.65
C LYS A 90 2.16 17.53 3.44
N GLY A 91 2.23 18.82 3.17
CA GLY A 91 3.01 19.35 2.05
C GLY A 91 2.14 20.03 1.00
N ASN A 92 2.73 20.38 -0.13
CA ASN A 92 2.06 21.18 -1.17
C ASN A 92 2.31 20.60 -2.58
N PRO A 93 1.88 19.36 -2.89
CA PRO A 93 1.95 18.84 -4.24
C PRO A 93 1.08 19.68 -5.20
N LYS A 94 1.48 19.79 -6.45
CA LYS A 94 0.67 20.46 -7.49
C LYS A 94 -0.67 19.74 -7.68
N LEU A 95 -0.65 18.42 -7.58
CA LEU A 95 -1.81 17.55 -7.70
C LEU A 95 -1.53 16.26 -6.96
N ILE A 96 -2.47 15.83 -6.14
CA ILE A 96 -2.47 14.50 -5.54
C ILE A 96 -3.74 13.76 -5.96
N ILE A 97 -3.58 12.66 -6.69
CA ILE A 97 -4.68 11.79 -7.13
C ILE A 97 -4.69 10.59 -6.21
N GLY A 98 -5.83 10.34 -5.57
CA GLY A 98 -6.04 9.15 -4.75
C GLY A 98 -6.90 8.12 -5.49
N VAL A 99 -6.39 6.91 -5.62
CA VAL A 99 -7.13 5.79 -6.24
C VAL A 99 -7.50 4.78 -5.18
N ASP A 100 -8.76 4.39 -5.15
CA ASP A 100 -9.26 3.33 -4.25
C ASP A 100 -10.55 2.71 -4.83
N VAL A 101 -10.99 1.59 -4.26
CA VAL A 101 -12.27 0.93 -4.57
C VAL A 101 -13.32 1.16 -3.47
N ALA A 102 -12.99 1.89 -2.43
CA ALA A 102 -13.86 2.20 -1.31
C ALA A 102 -14.40 3.63 -1.41
N SER A 103 -15.65 3.79 -1.78
CA SER A 103 -16.28 5.08 -2.05
C SER A 103 -16.27 6.03 -0.85
N THR A 104 -16.53 5.53 0.35
CA THR A 104 -16.51 6.35 1.58
C THR A 104 -15.10 6.82 1.93
N ALA A 105 -14.10 5.94 1.80
CA ALA A 105 -12.70 6.31 2.01
C ALA A 105 -12.26 7.39 1.00
N LEU A 106 -12.63 7.24 -0.27
CA LEU A 106 -12.37 8.25 -1.31
C LEU A 106 -12.98 9.62 -0.99
N LYS A 107 -14.22 9.65 -0.49
CA LYS A 107 -14.87 10.90 -0.04
C LYS A 107 -14.11 11.56 1.12
N MET A 108 -13.57 10.76 2.03
CA MET A 108 -12.73 11.27 3.12
C MET A 108 -11.40 11.82 2.58
N ALA A 109 -10.72 11.10 1.70
CA ALA A 109 -9.50 11.56 1.03
C ALA A 109 -9.73 12.87 0.26
N GLY A 110 -10.87 13.01 -0.44
CA GLY A 110 -11.26 14.24 -1.13
C GLY A 110 -11.33 15.45 -0.21
N LYS A 111 -11.82 15.28 1.03
CA LYS A 111 -11.86 16.36 2.05
C LYS A 111 -10.46 16.77 2.54
N LEU A 112 -9.47 15.90 2.38
CA LEU A 112 -8.07 16.18 2.71
C LEU A 112 -7.29 16.83 1.55
N GLY A 113 -7.89 16.97 0.35
CA GLY A 113 -7.26 17.62 -0.80
C GLY A 113 -6.86 16.68 -1.94
N TYR A 114 -7.14 15.38 -1.83
CA TYR A 114 -7.00 14.48 -2.97
C TYR A 114 -8.01 14.78 -4.08
N VAL A 115 -7.63 14.49 -5.31
CA VAL A 115 -8.57 14.23 -6.40
C VAL A 115 -8.92 12.74 -6.37
N PRO A 116 -10.07 12.34 -5.83
CA PRO A 116 -10.38 10.94 -5.57
C PRO A 116 -10.91 10.25 -6.82
N VAL A 117 -10.39 9.06 -7.12
CA VAL A 117 -10.75 8.24 -8.29
C VAL A 117 -11.08 6.82 -7.85
N PHE A 118 -12.28 6.40 -8.14
CA PHE A 118 -12.74 5.03 -7.95
C PHE A 118 -12.29 4.19 -9.15
N ALA A 119 -11.32 3.31 -8.94
CA ALA A 119 -10.76 2.45 -9.97
C ALA A 119 -10.07 1.22 -9.37
N ASP A 120 -9.98 0.15 -10.17
CA ASP A 120 -9.16 -1.02 -9.85
C ASP A 120 -7.67 -0.69 -10.06
N ALA A 121 -6.85 -0.93 -9.04
CA ALA A 121 -5.40 -0.73 -9.07
C ALA A 121 -4.70 -1.57 -10.16
N SER A 122 -5.29 -2.67 -10.59
CA SER A 122 -4.78 -3.54 -11.64
C SER A 122 -5.06 -3.05 -13.07
N ASN A 123 -5.92 -2.01 -13.22
CA ASN A 123 -6.30 -1.41 -14.51
C ASN A 123 -6.61 0.07 -14.35
N LEU A 124 -5.57 0.89 -14.26
CA LEU A 124 -5.69 2.31 -13.95
C LEU A 124 -6.08 3.13 -15.18
N PRO A 125 -6.99 4.11 -15.03
CA PRO A 125 -7.56 4.88 -16.14
C PRO A 125 -6.60 5.91 -16.73
N PHE A 126 -5.38 5.98 -16.27
CA PHE A 126 -4.45 7.06 -16.57
C PHE A 126 -3.52 6.75 -17.74
N LYS A 127 -3.09 7.80 -18.43
CA LYS A 127 -1.99 7.76 -19.39
C LYS A 127 -0.69 7.34 -18.71
N SER A 128 0.25 6.81 -19.48
CA SER A 128 1.60 6.51 -18.98
C SER A 128 2.41 7.77 -18.71
N CYS A 129 3.40 7.68 -17.83
CA CYS A 129 4.41 8.73 -17.57
C CYS A 129 3.82 10.09 -17.17
N ILE A 130 2.84 10.10 -16.26
CA ILE A 130 2.16 11.33 -15.83
C ILE A 130 2.54 11.79 -14.42
N ALA A 131 3.08 10.91 -13.57
CA ALA A 131 3.35 11.20 -12.16
C ALA A 131 4.85 11.36 -11.89
N ASP A 132 5.18 12.32 -11.05
CA ASP A 132 6.53 12.47 -10.50
C ASP A 132 6.77 11.45 -9.37
N ILE A 133 5.71 11.14 -8.61
CA ILE A 133 5.73 10.18 -7.52
C ILE A 133 4.48 9.30 -7.61
N VAL A 134 4.66 7.98 -7.53
CA VAL A 134 3.59 7.01 -7.35
C VAL A 134 3.81 6.29 -6.03
N MET A 135 2.77 6.18 -5.22
CA MET A 135 2.82 5.60 -3.88
C MET A 135 1.82 4.45 -3.75
N LEU A 136 2.25 3.40 -3.03
CA LEU A 136 1.38 2.31 -2.56
C LEU A 136 1.77 2.03 -1.10
N ASN A 137 0.89 2.30 -0.18
CA ASN A 137 1.16 2.04 1.24
C ASN A 137 0.13 1.07 1.81
N ALA A 138 0.58 -0.07 2.28
CA ALA A 138 -0.29 -1.15 2.76
C ALA A 138 -1.36 -1.55 1.70
N THR A 139 -0.96 -1.70 0.44
CA THR A 139 -1.88 -1.85 -0.69
C THR A 139 -1.73 -3.18 -1.41
N LEU A 140 -0.49 -3.60 -1.72
CA LEU A 140 -0.25 -4.78 -2.55
C LEU A 140 -0.83 -6.05 -1.95
N HIS A 141 -0.76 -6.21 -0.62
CA HIS A 141 -1.27 -7.40 0.05
C HIS A 141 -2.82 -7.51 0.06
N HIS A 142 -3.51 -6.45 -0.33
CA HIS A 142 -4.96 -6.44 -0.56
C HIS A 142 -5.35 -6.80 -2.00
N CYS A 143 -4.42 -6.75 -2.95
CA CYS A 143 -4.70 -6.95 -4.36
C CYS A 143 -4.57 -8.43 -4.76
N ASP A 144 -5.46 -8.92 -5.64
CA ASP A 144 -5.41 -10.31 -6.13
C ASP A 144 -4.11 -10.60 -6.90
N ASP A 145 -3.69 -9.66 -7.74
CA ASP A 145 -2.49 -9.75 -8.58
C ASP A 145 -1.54 -8.57 -8.27
N MET A 146 -0.66 -8.77 -7.29
CA MET A 146 0.33 -7.78 -6.87
C MET A 146 1.28 -7.38 -8.01
N GLU A 147 1.61 -8.31 -8.89
CA GLU A 147 2.53 -8.04 -10.01
C GLU A 147 1.90 -7.12 -11.04
N ARG A 148 0.64 -7.33 -11.38
CA ARG A 148 -0.11 -6.49 -12.31
C ARG A 148 -0.28 -5.08 -11.76
N VAL A 149 -0.64 -4.95 -10.48
CA VAL A 149 -0.75 -3.65 -9.81
C VAL A 149 0.59 -2.91 -9.81
N LEU A 150 1.70 -3.61 -9.55
CA LEU A 150 3.02 -3.03 -9.56
C LEU A 150 3.46 -2.56 -10.97
N LYS A 151 3.10 -3.31 -12.03
CA LYS A 151 3.31 -2.92 -13.43
C LYS A 151 2.50 -1.68 -13.80
N GLU A 152 1.23 -1.62 -13.40
CA GLU A 152 0.38 -0.44 -13.61
C GLU A 152 0.91 0.78 -12.87
N ALA A 153 1.32 0.65 -11.62
CA ALA A 153 1.95 1.72 -10.86
C ALA A 153 3.24 2.23 -11.55
N ALA A 154 4.10 1.31 -11.99
CA ALA A 154 5.34 1.64 -12.70
C ALA A 154 5.09 2.39 -14.02
N ARG A 155 4.04 2.00 -14.75
CA ARG A 155 3.65 2.66 -16.02
C ARG A 155 3.37 4.15 -15.85
N LEU A 156 2.84 4.54 -14.70
CA LEU A 156 2.45 5.94 -14.43
C LEU A 156 3.62 6.86 -14.10
N VAL A 157 4.75 6.32 -13.66
CA VAL A 157 5.92 7.11 -13.24
C VAL A 157 6.59 7.74 -14.44
N LYS A 158 6.86 9.04 -14.39
CA LYS A 158 7.67 9.76 -15.41
C LYS A 158 9.12 9.31 -15.40
N PRO A 159 9.87 9.45 -16.52
CA PRO A 159 11.34 9.41 -16.47
C PRO A 159 11.87 10.34 -15.38
N GLY A 160 12.82 9.86 -14.56
CA GLY A 160 13.33 10.58 -13.38
C GLY A 160 12.42 10.58 -12.15
N GLY A 161 11.18 10.12 -12.26
CA GLY A 161 10.25 9.98 -11.15
C GLY A 161 10.53 8.75 -10.27
N MET A 162 9.69 8.53 -9.26
CA MET A 162 9.85 7.42 -8.34
C MET A 162 8.53 6.69 -8.05
N LEU A 163 8.65 5.39 -7.80
CA LEU A 163 7.64 4.54 -7.22
C LEU A 163 8.08 4.15 -5.80
N ILE A 164 7.18 4.27 -4.84
CA ILE A 164 7.42 3.89 -3.44
C ILE A 164 6.32 2.93 -3.01
N THR A 165 6.71 1.77 -2.44
CA THR A 165 5.77 0.90 -1.71
C THR A 165 6.25 0.71 -0.28
N ASP A 166 5.33 0.64 0.68
CA ASP A 166 5.63 0.40 2.09
C ASP A 166 4.47 -0.33 2.77
N HIS A 167 4.71 -0.88 3.97
CA HIS A 167 3.74 -1.57 4.81
C HIS A 167 3.10 -2.84 4.22
N ASP A 168 3.66 -3.40 3.15
CA ASP A 168 3.28 -4.72 2.69
C ASP A 168 4.11 -5.79 3.40
N PRO A 169 3.48 -6.85 3.98
CA PRO A 169 4.20 -7.91 4.66
C PRO A 169 5.12 -8.66 3.71
N GLN A 170 6.38 -8.87 4.13
CA GLN A 170 7.26 -9.73 3.33
C GLN A 170 6.86 -11.20 3.45
N LEU A 171 7.17 -11.99 2.43
CA LEU A 171 6.84 -13.42 2.34
C LEU A 171 7.25 -14.20 3.59
N SER A 172 8.39 -13.88 4.19
CA SER A 172 8.91 -14.55 5.39
C SER A 172 8.34 -14.01 6.72
N ALA A 173 7.50 -12.98 6.70
CA ALA A 173 6.99 -12.32 7.92
C ALA A 173 6.28 -13.27 8.88
N PHE A 174 5.50 -14.21 8.33
CA PHE A 174 4.68 -15.15 9.08
C PHE A 174 5.15 -16.60 8.96
N ASP A 175 6.42 -16.83 8.59
CA ASP A 175 7.00 -18.17 8.48
C ASP A 175 7.34 -18.75 9.87
N PHE A 176 6.30 -18.86 10.70
CA PHE A 176 6.39 -19.46 12.01
C PHE A 176 6.32 -20.98 11.93
N LYS A 177 7.05 -21.67 12.85
CA LYS A 177 7.16 -23.14 12.91
C LYS A 177 6.65 -23.69 14.25
N GLY A 178 6.37 -24.99 14.29
CA GLY A 178 6.02 -25.71 15.49
C GLY A 178 4.86 -25.10 16.28
N LEU A 179 5.04 -24.97 17.59
CA LEU A 179 4.04 -24.41 18.51
C LEU A 179 3.65 -22.97 18.14
N THR A 180 4.59 -22.17 17.68
CA THR A 180 4.30 -20.78 17.26
C THR A 180 3.32 -20.73 16.09
N LYS A 181 3.45 -21.61 15.11
CA LYS A 181 2.51 -21.71 13.99
C LYS A 181 1.12 -22.10 14.48
N PHE A 182 1.03 -23.02 15.41
CA PHE A 182 -0.24 -23.44 16.03
C PHE A 182 -0.87 -22.25 16.78
N LEU A 183 -0.14 -21.57 17.65
CA LEU A 183 -0.62 -20.40 18.39
C LEU A 183 -1.01 -19.25 17.46
N TRP A 184 -0.24 -19.00 16.40
CA TRP A 184 -0.55 -18.00 15.40
C TRP A 184 -1.86 -18.30 14.68
N ASN A 185 -2.09 -19.53 14.30
CA ASN A 185 -3.32 -19.94 13.62
C ASN A 185 -4.54 -19.90 14.54
N SER A 186 -4.37 -20.26 15.82
CA SER A 186 -5.45 -20.25 16.83
C SER A 186 -5.74 -18.85 17.42
N ARG A 187 -4.89 -17.82 17.16
CA ARG A 187 -5.08 -16.46 17.70
C ARG A 187 -6.45 -15.87 17.40
N SER A 188 -7.01 -16.19 16.25
CA SER A 188 -8.33 -15.69 15.85
C SER A 188 -9.45 -16.22 16.74
N THR A 189 -9.34 -17.45 17.19
CA THR A 189 -10.28 -18.08 18.15
C THR A 189 -10.08 -17.48 19.53
N LEU A 190 -8.83 -17.29 19.96
CA LEU A 190 -8.50 -16.66 21.23
C LEU A 190 -9.02 -15.22 21.33
N TYR A 191 -8.88 -14.42 20.26
CA TYR A 191 -9.42 -13.06 20.21
C TYR A 191 -10.95 -13.01 20.25
N LYS A 192 -11.64 -14.04 19.71
CA LYS A 192 -13.10 -14.17 19.86
C LYS A 192 -13.50 -14.37 21.33
N ILE A 193 -12.74 -15.20 22.06
CA ILE A 193 -13.04 -15.53 23.46
C ILE A 193 -12.72 -14.34 24.38
N THR A 194 -11.61 -13.64 24.15
CA THR A 194 -11.13 -12.55 25.02
C THR A 194 -11.70 -11.19 24.70
N GLY A 195 -12.35 -11.02 23.55
CA GLY A 195 -12.85 -9.72 23.07
C GLY A 195 -11.76 -8.69 22.78
N TYR A 196 -10.51 -9.11 22.63
CA TYR A 196 -9.37 -8.22 22.43
C TYR A 196 -9.12 -7.89 20.94
N GLY A 197 -8.80 -6.62 20.63
CA GLY A 197 -8.38 -6.16 19.30
C GLY A 197 -9.51 -5.62 18.39
N PHE A 198 -9.17 -5.32 17.14
CA PHE A 198 -10.07 -4.79 16.10
C PHE A 198 -11.22 -5.75 15.70
N HIS A 199 -11.30 -6.91 16.30
CA HIS A 199 -12.18 -8.01 15.91
C HIS A 199 -13.38 -8.18 16.85
N ARG A 200 -13.88 -7.09 17.44
CA ARG A 200 -14.98 -7.16 18.43
C ARG A 200 -16.32 -7.61 17.82
N ALA A 201 -16.57 -7.27 16.55
CA ALA A 201 -17.76 -7.73 15.83
C ALA A 201 -17.40 -8.85 14.85
N ASN A 202 -18.20 -9.92 14.83
CA ASN A 202 -17.96 -11.05 13.91
C ASN A 202 -17.95 -10.64 12.45
N ASP A 203 -18.81 -9.68 12.08
CA ASP A 203 -18.93 -9.14 10.73
C ASP A 203 -17.67 -8.38 10.31
N ARG A 204 -17.21 -7.41 11.10
CA ARG A 204 -15.97 -6.66 10.84
C ARG A 204 -14.76 -7.56 10.68
N LYS A 205 -14.67 -8.62 11.49
CA LYS A 205 -13.59 -9.61 11.39
C LYS A 205 -13.64 -10.40 10.10
N TYR A 206 -14.81 -10.83 9.67
CA TYR A 206 -14.97 -11.54 8.41
C TYR A 206 -14.44 -10.70 7.24
N TRP A 207 -14.94 -9.47 7.11
CA TRP A 207 -14.54 -8.57 6.03
C TRP A 207 -13.08 -8.15 6.10
N HIS A 208 -12.54 -7.94 7.31
CA HIS A 208 -11.11 -7.68 7.49
C HIS A 208 -10.23 -8.85 7.00
N LEU A 209 -10.61 -10.08 7.29
CA LEU A 209 -9.86 -11.24 6.81
C LEU A 209 -10.04 -11.48 5.31
N ALA A 210 -11.21 -11.16 4.76
CA ALA A 210 -11.48 -11.28 3.34
C ALA A 210 -10.70 -10.25 2.49
N CYS A 211 -10.51 -9.04 3.00
CA CYS A 211 -9.73 -8.01 2.29
C CYS A 211 -8.20 -8.22 2.39
N GLU A 212 -7.69 -9.00 3.35
CA GLU A 212 -6.25 -9.26 3.55
C GLU A 212 -5.77 -10.46 2.71
N ALA A 213 -5.85 -10.37 1.37
CA ALA A 213 -5.60 -11.49 0.45
C ALA A 213 -4.23 -12.17 0.66
N HIS A 214 -3.19 -11.40 0.93
CA HIS A 214 -1.81 -11.87 1.03
C HIS A 214 -1.15 -11.68 2.41
N ARG A 215 -1.90 -11.37 3.45
CA ARG A 215 -1.37 -11.24 4.82
C ARG A 215 -1.45 -12.54 5.61
N LYS A 216 -0.90 -13.60 5.06
CA LYS A 216 -0.92 -14.96 5.61
C LYS A 216 0.39 -15.70 5.32
N PRO A 217 0.70 -16.79 6.07
CA PRO A 217 1.88 -17.61 5.81
C PRO A 217 1.97 -18.08 4.35
N GLY A 218 3.14 -17.95 3.73
CA GLY A 218 3.37 -18.31 2.33
C GLY A 218 2.93 -17.26 1.32
N HIS A 219 2.44 -16.12 1.77
CA HIS A 219 2.04 -14.98 0.95
C HIS A 219 2.75 -13.70 1.40
N GLY A 220 2.92 -12.74 0.49
CA GLY A 220 3.56 -11.46 0.75
C GLY A 220 4.51 -11.04 -0.34
N VAL A 221 5.06 -9.83 -0.19
CA VAL A 221 5.99 -9.24 -1.15
C VAL A 221 7.41 -9.77 -0.93
N THR A 222 8.22 -9.73 -2.00
CA THR A 222 9.63 -10.13 -1.93
C THR A 222 10.53 -9.13 -2.68
N GLN A 223 11.79 -9.05 -2.26
CA GLN A 223 12.79 -8.29 -3.01
C GLN A 223 12.94 -8.80 -4.46
N LYS A 224 12.84 -10.13 -4.67
CA LYS A 224 12.90 -10.74 -6.00
C LYS A 224 11.74 -10.28 -6.87
N MET A 225 10.52 -10.21 -6.34
CA MET A 225 9.35 -9.71 -7.05
C MET A 225 9.54 -8.26 -7.49
N PHE A 226 9.91 -7.36 -6.56
CA PHE A 226 10.11 -5.96 -6.89
C PHE A 226 11.18 -5.76 -7.97
N LYS A 227 12.36 -6.39 -7.82
CA LYS A 227 13.45 -6.30 -8.80
C LYS A 227 13.07 -6.92 -10.12
N GLY A 228 12.50 -8.13 -10.11
CA GLY A 228 12.14 -8.86 -11.31
C GLY A 228 11.10 -8.15 -12.19
N ILE A 229 10.22 -7.33 -11.57
CA ILE A 229 9.21 -6.55 -12.29
C ILE A 229 9.75 -5.19 -12.70
N LEU A 230 10.40 -4.46 -11.80
CA LEU A 230 10.67 -3.04 -12.00
C LEU A 230 12.00 -2.78 -12.72
N GLU A 231 13.04 -3.61 -12.52
CA GLU A 231 14.32 -3.41 -13.20
C GLU A 231 14.20 -3.56 -14.74
N PRO A 232 13.45 -4.56 -15.26
CA PRO A 232 13.20 -4.65 -16.72
C PRO A 232 12.41 -3.45 -17.28
N LEU A 233 11.62 -2.77 -16.44
CA LEU A 233 10.88 -1.56 -16.82
C LEU A 233 11.69 -0.27 -16.68
N GLY A 234 13.01 -0.37 -16.46
CA GLY A 234 13.93 0.77 -16.40
C GLY A 234 14.00 1.47 -15.05
N PHE A 235 13.79 0.75 -13.96
CA PHE A 235 13.94 1.30 -12.61
C PHE A 235 15.22 0.81 -11.92
N LYS A 236 15.84 1.73 -11.16
CA LYS A 236 16.83 1.35 -10.15
C LYS A 236 16.07 1.06 -8.85
N VAL A 237 16.14 -0.20 -8.37
CA VAL A 237 15.31 -0.71 -7.28
C VAL A 237 16.12 -0.93 -6.01
N ASN A 238 15.70 -0.33 -4.90
CA ASN A 238 16.22 -0.58 -3.57
C ASN A 238 15.09 -1.11 -2.67
N VAL A 239 15.34 -2.16 -1.91
CA VAL A 239 14.35 -2.80 -1.03
C VAL A 239 14.91 -2.90 0.38
N PHE A 240 14.14 -2.43 1.34
CA PHE A 240 14.50 -2.29 2.73
C PHE A 240 13.52 -3.08 3.62
N PRO A 241 13.92 -4.24 4.14
CA PRO A 241 13.14 -4.95 5.16
C PRO A 241 13.12 -4.18 6.47
N HIS A 242 11.95 -4.06 7.10
CA HIS A 242 11.84 -3.35 8.37
C HIS A 242 10.66 -3.80 9.23
N ASN A 243 10.69 -3.39 10.48
CA ASN A 243 9.57 -3.46 11.41
C ASN A 243 8.88 -2.09 11.48
N HIS A 244 7.68 -2.01 12.05
CA HIS A 244 6.85 -0.80 12.00
C HIS A 244 7.55 0.47 12.51
N HIS A 245 8.20 0.38 13.66
CA HIS A 245 8.71 1.53 14.42
C HIS A 245 10.20 1.80 14.10
N ILE A 246 10.47 2.17 12.84
CA ILE A 246 11.78 2.65 12.40
C ILE A 246 11.61 3.82 11.43
N GLY A 247 12.41 4.86 11.62
CA GLY A 247 12.43 6.08 10.81
C GLY A 247 13.35 5.99 9.59
N ALA A 248 14.06 7.06 9.32
CA ALA A 248 14.97 7.18 8.19
C ALA A 248 16.15 6.19 8.21
N GLU A 249 16.47 5.61 9.37
CA GLU A 249 17.53 4.63 9.55
C GLU A 249 17.31 3.35 8.75
N VAL A 250 16.09 3.09 8.30
CA VAL A 250 15.79 1.99 7.38
C VAL A 250 16.60 2.11 6.09
N LEU A 251 16.83 3.33 5.60
CA LEU A 251 17.61 3.60 4.39
C LEU A 251 19.11 3.28 4.56
N LEU A 252 19.57 3.19 5.81
CA LEU A 252 20.91 2.73 6.18
C LEU A 252 20.98 1.21 6.40
N GLY A 253 19.89 0.49 6.11
CA GLY A 253 19.80 -0.97 6.24
C GLY A 253 19.46 -1.48 7.64
N GLN A 254 19.03 -0.60 8.55
CA GLN A 254 18.51 -1.03 9.85
C GLN A 254 17.07 -1.52 9.71
N GLN A 255 16.66 -2.52 10.54
CA GLN A 255 15.32 -3.10 10.46
C GLN A 255 14.37 -2.59 11.56
N GLY A 256 14.90 -1.95 12.60
CA GLY A 256 14.14 -1.62 13.79
C GLY A 256 13.76 -2.84 14.63
N LYS A 257 13.16 -2.60 15.79
CA LYS A 257 12.74 -3.67 16.71
C LYS A 257 11.37 -4.20 16.32
N ALA A 258 11.24 -5.53 16.32
CA ALA A 258 9.95 -6.18 16.15
C ALA A 258 9.06 -5.95 17.40
N GLU A 259 7.75 -5.79 17.19
CA GLU A 259 6.78 -5.84 18.28
C GLU A 259 6.92 -7.18 19.03
N PHE A 260 6.63 -7.17 20.33
CA PHE A 260 6.84 -8.32 21.23
C PHE A 260 6.25 -9.63 20.69
N LYS A 261 5.05 -9.59 20.11
CA LYS A 261 4.39 -10.79 19.55
C LYS A 261 5.18 -11.41 18.38
N TYR A 262 5.77 -10.58 17.50
CA TYR A 262 6.60 -11.05 16.37
C TYR A 262 7.99 -11.44 16.84
N TYR A 263 8.56 -10.70 17.80
CA TYR A 263 9.84 -11.01 18.42
C TYR A 263 9.80 -12.41 19.06
N LEU A 264 8.81 -12.67 19.92
CA LEU A 264 8.62 -13.95 20.57
C LEU A 264 8.32 -15.06 19.55
N GLY A 265 7.45 -14.80 18.57
CA GLY A 265 7.13 -15.73 17.51
C GLY A 265 8.36 -16.17 16.70
N ASN A 266 9.28 -15.26 16.42
CA ASN A 266 10.53 -15.58 15.74
C ASN A 266 11.42 -16.48 16.61
N ILE A 267 11.63 -16.12 17.88
CA ILE A 267 12.46 -16.95 18.81
C ILE A 267 11.89 -18.36 18.94
N LEU A 268 10.60 -18.49 19.23
CA LEU A 268 9.96 -19.81 19.39
C LEU A 268 9.91 -20.63 18.10
N SER A 269 10.13 -20.00 16.94
CA SER A 269 10.27 -20.66 15.65
C SER A 269 11.74 -20.97 15.29
N GLY A 270 12.70 -20.71 16.18
CA GLY A 270 14.13 -20.87 15.93
C GLY A 270 14.73 -19.84 14.99
N ARG A 271 14.06 -18.68 14.82
CA ARG A 271 14.51 -17.58 13.95
C ARG A 271 15.13 -16.46 14.79
N LYS A 272 16.22 -15.88 14.31
CA LYS A 272 16.82 -14.70 14.95
C LYS A 272 15.90 -13.49 14.71
N PRO A 273 15.37 -12.83 15.75
CA PRO A 273 14.53 -11.64 15.56
C PRO A 273 15.36 -10.42 15.14
N ASN A 274 14.68 -9.39 14.62
CA ASN A 274 15.27 -8.12 14.17
C ASN A 274 16.36 -8.27 13.09
N THR A 275 16.24 -9.28 12.24
CA THR A 275 17.08 -9.44 11.05
C THR A 275 16.29 -9.13 9.79
N ARG A 276 16.97 -9.01 8.65
CA ARG A 276 16.34 -8.78 7.34
C ARG A 276 15.30 -9.87 7.01
N GLU A 277 15.60 -11.12 7.34
CA GLU A 277 14.76 -12.29 7.06
C GLU A 277 13.55 -12.38 8.00
N SER A 278 13.66 -11.84 9.20
CA SER A 278 12.59 -11.86 10.21
C SER A 278 11.83 -10.54 10.34
N ALA A 279 12.23 -9.52 9.60
CA ALA A 279 11.49 -8.26 9.55
C ALA A 279 10.08 -8.48 8.97
N LEU A 280 9.14 -7.67 9.41
CA LEU A 280 7.73 -7.85 9.09
C LEU A 280 7.37 -7.33 7.69
N LEU A 281 7.94 -6.20 7.29
CA LEU A 281 7.53 -5.40 6.15
C LEU A 281 8.67 -5.18 5.15
N LEU A 282 8.32 -4.85 3.91
CA LEU A 282 9.27 -4.36 2.92
C LEU A 282 8.87 -2.95 2.46
N MET A 283 9.84 -2.04 2.50
CA MET A 283 9.77 -0.79 1.75
C MET A 283 10.54 -0.95 0.43
N CYS A 284 9.90 -0.63 -0.70
CA CYS A 284 10.57 -0.58 -2.00
C CYS A 284 10.63 0.86 -2.51
N ILE A 285 11.81 1.29 -2.93
CA ILE A 285 12.05 2.58 -3.57
C ILE A 285 12.61 2.31 -4.95
N ALA A 286 11.84 2.63 -5.98
CA ALA A 286 12.22 2.42 -7.36
C ALA A 286 12.26 3.77 -8.09
N ARG A 287 13.44 4.17 -8.57
CA ARG A 287 13.63 5.41 -9.35
C ARG A 287 13.74 5.09 -10.82
N ARG A 288 12.89 5.73 -11.64
CA ARG A 288 12.89 5.51 -13.09
C ARG A 288 14.09 6.20 -13.75
N ILE A 289 14.82 5.46 -14.56
CA ILE A 289 16.01 5.97 -15.27
C ILE A 289 15.54 6.91 -16.41
N ASN A 290 16.16 8.08 -16.56
CA ASN A 290 15.75 9.10 -17.53
C ASN A 290 15.82 8.65 -19.00
N ASN A 291 16.80 7.83 -19.37
CA ASN A 291 17.12 7.45 -20.75
C ASN A 291 16.80 5.99 -21.06
N PHE A 292 15.77 5.43 -20.42
CA PHE A 292 15.38 4.05 -20.71
C PHE A 292 14.66 3.93 -22.06
N ASN A 293 15.20 3.10 -22.95
CA ASN A 293 14.64 2.90 -24.29
C ASN A 293 13.52 1.86 -24.27
N TYR A 294 12.27 2.28 -24.37
CA TYR A 294 11.08 1.42 -24.36
C TYR A 294 10.84 0.63 -25.64
N SER A 295 11.57 0.93 -26.74
CA SER A 295 11.41 0.20 -28.00
C SER A 295 11.96 -1.23 -27.99
N LYS A 296 12.53 -1.68 -26.86
CA LYS A 296 13.13 -3.00 -26.68
C LYS A 296 12.30 -3.93 -25.76
N ILE A 297 11.10 -3.51 -25.34
CA ILE A 297 10.13 -4.30 -24.60
C ILE A 297 8.87 -4.47 -25.47
#